data_563020da8a0f8af554a5a2498194f72c
#
_entry.id   563020da8a0f8af554a5a2498194f72c
#
_cell.length_a   1.000
_cell.length_b   1.000
_cell.length_c   1.000
_cell.angle_alpha   90.00
_cell.angle_beta   90.00
_cell.angle_gamma   90.00
#
_symmetry.space_group_name_H-M   'P 1'
#
loop_
_entity.id
_entity.type
_entity.pdbx_description
1 polymer ?
#
loop_
_entity_poly.entity_id
_entity_poly.type
_entity_poly.pdbx_seq_one_letter_code
_entity_poly.pdbx_strand_id
1 'polypeptide(L)'
;MVPTVYEEFLRKFEARAEVEVFLHFRGLIIPHVSEEEKFSVARTSLPNCYRMIVRHGYNDAVVTENLGDLVYSELRKYIVQSWTQNEPATTGLSSSAEPSVANSAGTSADDRKVAKRLEVLDQAYAAQTVYIVGKEQLRLLRTTNNIFKWTILHMFLWIRDNTRAKVASMKIPVEKLVEVGFVKEM
;
A
#
# COMPACT_ATOMS: atom_id res chain seq x y z
N MET A 1 -4.64 -11.13 2.69
CA MET A 1 -3.37 -11.76 3.07
C MET A 1 -2.47 -10.65 3.59
N VAL A 2 -2.00 -10.77 4.81
CA VAL A 2 -1.09 -9.79 5.45
C VAL A 2 0.33 -10.09 4.97
N PRO A 3 1.15 -9.09 4.63
CA PRO A 3 2.54 -9.32 4.26
C PRO A 3 3.37 -9.86 5.44
N THR A 4 4.22 -10.86 5.19
CA THR A 4 5.11 -11.46 6.21
C THR A 4 5.99 -10.41 6.91
N VAL A 5 6.41 -9.38 6.17
CA VAL A 5 7.17 -8.25 6.70
C VAL A 5 6.45 -7.53 7.83
N TYR A 6 5.14 -7.35 7.68
CA TYR A 6 4.32 -6.68 8.67
C TYR A 6 4.11 -7.54 9.93
N GLU A 7 3.93 -8.84 9.76
CA GLU A 7 3.86 -9.77 10.88
C GLU A 7 5.15 -9.76 11.70
N GLU A 8 6.31 -9.80 11.01
CA GLU A 8 7.63 -9.70 11.65
C GLU A 8 7.87 -8.35 12.32
N PHE A 9 7.38 -7.26 11.71
CA PHE A 9 7.44 -5.94 12.30
C PHE A 9 6.64 -5.88 13.60
N LEU A 10 5.38 -6.30 13.59
CA LEU A 10 4.54 -6.31 14.78
C LEU A 10 5.13 -7.18 15.90
N ARG A 11 5.68 -8.36 15.54
CA ARG A 11 6.31 -9.26 16.50
C ARG A 11 7.53 -8.65 17.19
N LYS A 12 8.30 -7.81 16.46
CA LYS A 12 9.55 -7.22 16.98
C LYS A 12 9.32 -5.91 17.72
N PHE A 13 8.41 -5.10 17.26
CA PHE A 13 8.22 -3.73 17.76
C PHE A 13 6.98 -3.56 18.64
N GLU A 14 6.03 -4.50 18.57
CA GLU A 14 4.75 -4.46 19.32
C GLU A 14 4.00 -3.12 19.14
N ALA A 15 4.31 -2.40 18.04
CA ALA A 15 3.78 -1.09 17.76
C ALA A 15 2.96 -1.11 16.46
N ARG A 16 1.86 -0.39 16.45
CA ARG A 16 0.98 -0.24 15.30
C ARG A 16 0.78 1.22 14.96
N ALA A 17 0.90 1.55 13.67
CA ALA A 17 0.58 2.89 13.19
C ALA A 17 -0.92 3.14 13.18
N GLU A 18 -1.33 4.41 13.30
CA GLU A 18 -2.74 4.83 13.27
C GLU A 18 -3.37 4.60 11.89
N VAL A 19 -2.59 4.87 10.82
CA VAL A 19 -2.96 4.56 9.44
C VAL A 19 -1.87 3.72 8.80
N GLU A 20 -2.26 2.61 8.17
CA GLU A 20 -1.36 1.65 7.54
C GLU A 20 -1.69 1.48 6.06
N VAL A 21 -0.68 1.54 5.21
CA VAL A 21 -0.85 1.35 3.77
C VAL A 21 0.12 0.29 3.26
N PHE A 22 -0.41 -0.83 2.81
CA PHE A 22 0.35 -1.88 2.14
C PHE A 22 0.55 -1.52 0.67
N LEU A 23 1.76 -1.09 0.32
CA LEU A 23 2.14 -0.76 -1.05
C LEU A 23 2.60 -2.00 -1.81
N HIS A 24 2.06 -2.17 -3.02
CA HIS A 24 2.47 -3.21 -3.93
C HIS A 24 2.77 -2.61 -5.31
N PHE A 25 4.03 -2.70 -5.75
CA PHE A 25 4.45 -2.25 -7.07
C PHE A 25 4.30 -3.39 -8.08
N ARG A 26 3.52 -3.15 -9.14
CA ARG A 26 3.26 -4.12 -10.19
C ARG A 26 3.76 -3.60 -11.54
N GLY A 27 4.86 -4.16 -12.04
CA GLY A 27 5.33 -3.92 -13.39
C GLY A 27 4.43 -4.61 -14.42
N LEU A 28 4.08 -3.89 -15.47
CA LEU A 28 3.32 -4.39 -16.61
C LEU A 28 4.22 -4.46 -17.84
N ILE A 29 3.84 -5.32 -18.81
CA ILE A 29 4.58 -5.55 -20.08
C ILE A 29 4.22 -4.48 -21.14
N ILE A 30 3.67 -3.34 -20.73
CA ILE A 30 3.33 -2.22 -21.59
C ILE A 30 4.29 -1.05 -21.34
N PRO A 31 4.54 -0.17 -22.32
CA PRO A 31 5.49 0.91 -22.16
C PRO A 31 5.03 1.93 -21.10
N HIS A 32 3.78 2.34 -21.15
CA HIS A 32 3.21 3.33 -20.25
C HIS A 32 1.84 2.89 -19.74
N VAL A 33 1.55 3.23 -18.49
CA VAL A 33 0.25 3.04 -17.85
C VAL A 33 -0.47 4.38 -17.75
N SER A 34 -1.77 4.41 -18.10
CA SER A 34 -2.58 5.61 -17.95
C SER A 34 -2.67 6.04 -16.47
N GLU A 35 -2.73 7.34 -16.21
CA GLU A 35 -2.80 7.86 -14.83
C GLU A 35 -4.02 7.32 -14.06
N GLU A 36 -5.12 7.04 -14.75
CA GLU A 36 -6.34 6.48 -14.15
C GLU A 36 -6.18 5.04 -13.68
N GLU A 37 -5.36 4.24 -14.39
CA GLU A 37 -5.11 2.83 -14.07
C GLU A 37 -3.89 2.61 -13.20
N LYS A 38 -3.06 3.64 -13.02
CA LYS A 38 -1.80 3.57 -12.29
C LYS A 38 -1.98 3.20 -10.84
N PHE A 39 -3.00 3.74 -10.19
CA PHE A 39 -3.26 3.53 -8.78
C PHE A 39 -4.56 2.76 -8.56
N SER A 40 -4.51 1.78 -7.67
CA SER A 40 -5.69 1.07 -7.22
C SER A 40 -5.64 0.93 -5.70
N VAL A 41 -6.57 1.58 -5.02
CA VAL A 41 -6.68 1.56 -3.57
C VAL A 41 -7.86 0.69 -3.16
N ALA A 42 -7.67 -0.12 -2.13
CA ALA A 42 -8.72 -0.94 -1.54
C ALA A 42 -8.59 -0.92 -0.02
N ARG A 43 -9.72 -0.92 0.66
CA ARG A 43 -9.76 -1.06 2.11
C ARG A 43 -9.57 -2.52 2.50
N THR A 44 -8.83 -2.77 3.58
CA THR A 44 -8.72 -4.11 4.18
C THR A 44 -9.82 -4.33 5.24
N SER A 45 -9.89 -5.53 5.79
CA SER A 45 -10.79 -5.85 6.92
C SER A 45 -10.39 -5.17 8.23
N LEU A 46 -9.14 -4.70 8.32
CA LEU A 46 -8.63 -3.99 9.50
C LEU A 46 -9.01 -2.50 9.46
N PRO A 47 -9.34 -1.88 10.59
CA PRO A 47 -9.62 -0.46 10.64
C PRO A 47 -8.36 0.36 10.28
N ASN A 48 -8.54 1.45 9.53
CA ASN A 48 -7.50 2.36 9.07
C ASN A 48 -6.34 1.69 8.31
N CYS A 49 -6.60 0.52 7.73
CA CYS A 49 -5.61 -0.23 6.98
C CYS A 49 -6.05 -0.35 5.51
N TYR A 50 -5.18 0.03 4.60
CA TYR A 50 -5.44 0.10 3.17
C TYR A 50 -4.39 -0.68 2.38
N ARG A 51 -4.79 -1.13 1.20
CA ARG A 51 -3.90 -1.76 0.22
C ARG A 51 -3.87 -0.89 -1.02
N MET A 52 -2.69 -0.48 -1.43
CA MET A 52 -2.48 0.29 -2.65
C MET A 52 -1.62 -0.50 -3.62
N ILE A 53 -2.09 -0.65 -4.85
CA ILE A 53 -1.34 -1.25 -5.95
C ILE A 53 -0.93 -0.12 -6.89
N VAL A 54 0.37 0.03 -7.11
CA VAL A 54 0.95 0.96 -8.06
C VAL A 54 1.38 0.18 -9.28
N ARG A 55 0.73 0.39 -10.42
CA ARG A 55 1.08 -0.21 -11.70
C ARG A 55 2.02 0.73 -12.44
N HIS A 56 3.01 0.18 -13.09
CA HIS A 56 3.93 0.95 -13.94
C HIS A 56 4.30 0.16 -15.19
N GLY A 57 4.44 0.84 -16.30
CA GLY A 57 5.02 0.31 -17.53
C GLY A 57 6.54 0.22 -17.41
N TYR A 58 7.18 -0.42 -18.40
CA TYR A 58 8.64 -0.57 -18.38
C TYR A 58 9.39 0.73 -18.66
N ASN A 59 8.74 1.75 -19.26
CA ASN A 59 9.28 3.09 -19.47
C ASN A 59 8.84 4.10 -18.40
N ASP A 60 7.92 3.72 -17.51
CA ASP A 60 7.46 4.62 -16.46
C ASP A 60 8.46 4.69 -15.31
N ALA A 61 8.66 5.88 -14.76
CA ALA A 61 9.35 6.02 -13.49
C ALA A 61 8.53 5.32 -12.39
N VAL A 62 9.17 4.41 -11.67
CA VAL A 62 8.48 3.58 -10.65
C VAL A 62 7.97 4.42 -9.51
N VAL A 63 8.66 5.50 -9.18
CA VAL A 63 8.30 6.40 -8.07
C VAL A 63 8.67 7.84 -8.38
N THR A 64 7.76 8.75 -8.08
CA THR A 64 7.97 10.20 -8.03
C THR A 64 8.77 10.58 -6.77
N GLU A 65 9.35 11.76 -6.73
CA GLU A 65 10.26 12.22 -5.67
C GLU A 65 9.66 12.17 -4.25
N ASN A 66 8.32 12.25 -4.11
CA ASN A 66 7.61 12.19 -2.84
C ASN A 66 6.56 11.06 -2.82
N LEU A 67 7.00 9.85 -2.49
CA LEU A 67 6.09 8.70 -2.37
C LEU A 67 5.00 8.94 -1.31
N GLY A 68 5.33 9.60 -0.20
CA GLY A 68 4.37 9.89 0.88
C GLY A 68 3.22 10.78 0.43
N ASP A 69 3.53 11.87 -0.28
CA ASP A 69 2.53 12.81 -0.80
C ASP A 69 1.61 12.13 -1.81
N LEU A 70 2.19 11.28 -2.64
CA LEU A 70 1.45 10.51 -3.64
C LEU A 70 0.48 9.52 -2.96
N VAL A 71 0.95 8.76 -1.98
CA VAL A 71 0.12 7.82 -1.22
C VAL A 71 -0.99 8.56 -0.49
N TYR A 72 -0.69 9.68 0.15
CA TYR A 72 -1.67 10.51 0.85
C TYR A 72 -2.74 11.03 -0.10
N SER A 73 -2.35 11.59 -1.25
CA SER A 73 -3.28 12.16 -2.22
C SER A 73 -4.23 11.11 -2.82
N GLU A 74 -3.70 9.94 -3.18
CA GLU A 74 -4.50 8.84 -3.72
C GLU A 74 -5.42 8.21 -2.66
N LEU A 75 -4.96 8.09 -1.43
CA LEU A 75 -5.78 7.59 -0.33
C LEU A 75 -6.91 8.56 0.01
N ARG A 76 -6.64 9.87 0.00
CA ARG A 76 -7.66 10.91 0.18
C ARG A 76 -8.72 10.87 -0.91
N LYS A 77 -8.30 10.77 -2.20
CA LYS A 77 -9.23 10.60 -3.32
C LYS A 77 -10.11 9.37 -3.13
N TYR A 78 -9.51 8.23 -2.76
CA TYR A 78 -10.24 7.00 -2.52
C TYR A 78 -11.30 7.13 -1.41
N ILE A 79 -10.96 7.77 -0.28
CA ILE A 79 -11.89 7.98 0.83
C ILE A 79 -13.08 8.82 0.37
N VAL A 80 -12.84 9.91 -0.37
CA VAL A 80 -13.89 10.77 -0.92
C VAL A 80 -14.75 10.04 -1.95
N GLN A 81 -14.14 9.33 -2.91
CA GLN A 81 -14.85 8.60 -3.96
C GLN A 81 -15.68 7.43 -3.42
N SER A 82 -15.15 6.70 -2.44
CA SER A 82 -15.87 5.58 -1.82
C SER A 82 -17.15 6.02 -1.12
N TRP A 83 -17.24 7.27 -0.76
CA TRP A 83 -18.46 7.86 -0.20
C TRP A 83 -19.47 8.20 -1.30
N THR A 84 -19.03 8.84 -2.40
CA THR A 84 -19.91 9.23 -3.51
C THR A 84 -20.55 7.99 -4.19
N GLN A 85 -19.87 6.84 -4.20
CA GLN A 85 -20.40 5.60 -4.78
C GLN A 85 -21.38 4.86 -3.86
N ASN A 86 -21.42 5.15 -2.57
CA ASN A 86 -22.40 4.57 -1.64
C ASN A 86 -23.71 5.38 -1.54
N GLU A 87 -23.83 6.50 -2.23
CA GLU A 87 -25.13 7.11 -2.44
C GLU A 87 -25.92 6.24 -3.43
N PRO A 88 -27.11 5.73 -3.08
CA PRO A 88 -27.97 5.06 -4.04
C PRO A 88 -28.29 6.07 -5.14
N ALA A 89 -27.85 5.77 -6.36
CA ALA A 89 -28.23 6.53 -7.55
C ALA A 89 -29.76 6.53 -7.67
N THR A 90 -30.40 7.56 -7.15
CA THR A 90 -31.75 7.93 -7.48
C THR A 90 -31.72 8.52 -8.90
N THR A 91 -31.53 7.63 -9.88
CA THR A 91 -31.74 7.97 -11.30
C THR A 91 -33.21 8.23 -11.49
N GLY A 92 -33.50 9.43 -11.93
CA GLY A 92 -34.80 9.99 -12.10
C GLY A 92 -35.75 9.18 -12.95
N LEU A 93 -36.99 9.30 -12.55
CA LEU A 93 -38.13 9.43 -13.48
C LEU A 93 -39.21 10.22 -12.74
N SER A 94 -39.57 11.30 -13.39
CA SER A 94 -40.63 12.23 -13.12
C SER A 94 -41.91 11.60 -12.60
N SER A 95 -42.51 12.15 -11.56
CA SER A 95 -43.90 12.62 -11.56
C SER A 95 -44.32 13.06 -10.14
N SER A 96 -44.66 14.33 -10.03
CA SER A 96 -45.63 14.95 -9.12
C SER A 96 -46.17 14.17 -7.93
N ALA A 97 -45.88 14.64 -6.71
CA ALA A 97 -46.81 14.93 -5.63
C ALA A 97 -46.06 15.16 -4.27
N GLU A 98 -46.29 16.32 -3.76
CA GLU A 98 -46.34 16.80 -2.36
C GLU A 98 -45.37 16.31 -1.23
N PRO A 99 -45.01 17.20 -0.29
CA PRO A 99 -43.90 17.03 0.63
C PRO A 99 -44.34 16.30 1.89
N SER A 100 -43.74 15.18 2.21
CA SER A 100 -43.72 14.63 3.54
C SER A 100 -42.31 14.68 4.14
N VAL A 101 -42.21 15.51 5.16
CA VAL A 101 -41.10 15.63 6.08
C VAL A 101 -40.86 14.28 6.75
N ALA A 102 -39.75 13.59 6.44
CA ALA A 102 -39.05 12.69 7.35
C ALA A 102 -37.85 11.98 6.65
N ASN A 103 -36.70 12.12 7.27
CA ASN A 103 -35.46 11.35 7.22
C ASN A 103 -34.25 11.99 6.53
N SER A 104 -33.81 13.12 7.11
CA SER A 104 -32.46 13.66 6.93
C SER A 104 -31.41 13.06 7.92
N ALA A 105 -31.70 11.91 8.54
CA ALA A 105 -30.82 11.34 9.57
C ALA A 105 -29.73 10.38 9.04
N GLY A 106 -29.85 9.87 7.82
CA GLY A 106 -28.89 8.94 7.23
C GLY A 106 -27.65 9.62 6.66
N THR A 107 -27.83 10.72 5.95
CA THR A 107 -26.76 11.47 5.26
C THR A 107 -25.76 12.08 6.25
N SER A 108 -26.22 12.61 7.37
CA SER A 108 -25.34 13.26 8.36
C SER A 108 -24.45 12.30 9.15
N ALA A 109 -24.82 11.03 9.30
CA ALA A 109 -24.02 10.05 10.05
C ALA A 109 -22.87 9.51 9.22
N ASP A 110 -23.05 9.34 7.92
CA ASP A 110 -22.03 8.84 7.02
C ASP A 110 -21.06 9.97 6.63
N ASP A 111 -21.50 11.19 6.49
CA ASP A 111 -20.66 12.38 6.34
C ASP A 111 -19.70 12.54 7.53
N ARG A 112 -20.17 12.32 8.75
CA ARG A 112 -19.34 12.35 9.96
C ARG A 112 -18.29 11.25 9.96
N LYS A 113 -18.61 10.06 9.45
CA LYS A 113 -17.63 8.95 9.36
C LYS A 113 -16.52 9.26 8.37
N VAL A 114 -16.86 9.87 7.23
CA VAL A 114 -15.88 10.27 6.21
C VAL A 114 -15.00 11.41 6.73
N ALA A 115 -15.62 12.44 7.30
CA ALA A 115 -14.89 13.56 7.89
C ALA A 115 -13.89 13.07 8.96
N LYS A 116 -14.32 12.15 9.83
CA LYS A 116 -13.45 11.56 10.85
C LYS A 116 -12.29 10.75 10.24
N ARG A 117 -12.52 10.01 9.14
CA ARG A 117 -11.43 9.26 8.47
C ARG A 117 -10.43 10.19 7.78
N LEU A 118 -10.90 11.29 7.19
CA LEU A 118 -10.04 12.30 6.60
C LEU A 118 -9.21 13.00 7.68
N GLU A 119 -9.82 13.35 8.80
CA GLU A 119 -9.14 13.95 9.95
C GLU A 119 -8.04 13.04 10.50
N VAL A 120 -8.32 11.74 10.68
CA VAL A 120 -7.32 10.75 11.11
C VAL A 120 -6.19 10.62 10.09
N LEU A 121 -6.51 10.62 8.80
CA LEU A 121 -5.49 10.57 7.74
C LEU A 121 -4.61 11.82 7.75
N ASP A 122 -5.22 13.00 7.86
CA ASP A 122 -4.52 14.27 7.88
C ASP A 122 -3.60 14.39 9.11
N GLN A 123 -4.08 13.97 10.29
CA GLN A 123 -3.30 13.92 11.53
C GLN A 123 -2.13 12.93 11.43
N ALA A 124 -2.38 11.72 10.92
CA ALA A 124 -1.34 10.71 10.75
C ALA A 124 -0.26 11.16 9.76
N TYR A 125 -0.66 11.81 8.67
CA TYR A 125 0.28 12.37 7.69
C TYR A 125 1.11 13.52 8.26
N ALA A 126 0.50 14.43 9.02
CA ALA A 126 1.18 15.55 9.66
C ALA A 126 2.14 15.11 10.78
N ALA A 127 1.85 14.00 11.45
CA ALA A 127 2.69 13.50 12.53
C ALA A 127 4.02 12.94 11.98
N GLN A 128 3.99 11.82 11.27
CA GLN A 128 5.18 11.24 10.64
C GLN A 128 4.79 10.11 9.67
N THR A 129 5.45 10.08 8.51
CA THR A 129 5.37 8.96 7.58
C THR A 129 6.62 8.09 7.73
N VAL A 130 6.43 6.79 7.98
CA VAL A 130 7.52 5.80 8.10
C VAL A 130 7.33 4.72 7.02
N TYR A 131 8.41 4.39 6.34
CA TYR A 131 8.43 3.34 5.32
C TYR A 131 9.03 2.07 5.91
N ILE A 132 8.27 0.98 5.89
CA ILE A 132 8.71 -0.33 6.37
C ILE A 132 9.00 -1.21 5.17
N VAL A 133 10.25 -1.65 5.05
CA VAL A 133 10.71 -2.52 3.97
C VAL A 133 11.26 -3.82 4.54
N GLY A 134 10.80 -4.94 3.99
CA GLY A 134 11.30 -6.24 4.36
C GLY A 134 12.54 -6.62 3.56
N LYS A 135 13.58 -7.05 4.25
CA LYS A 135 14.78 -7.62 3.67
C LYS A 135 14.84 -9.12 4.00
N GLU A 136 14.44 -9.93 3.02
CA GLU A 136 14.52 -11.39 3.14
C GLU A 136 15.97 -11.84 2.92
N GLN A 137 16.57 -12.45 3.94
CA GLN A 137 17.88 -13.11 3.84
C GLN A 137 17.64 -14.61 3.71
N LEU A 138 18.09 -15.19 2.59
CA LEU A 138 18.07 -16.64 2.42
C LEU A 138 19.34 -17.25 3.03
N ARG A 139 19.17 -18.16 3.97
CA ARG A 139 20.25 -19.01 4.47
C ARG A 139 20.11 -20.40 3.87
N LEU A 140 21.20 -20.86 3.26
CA LEU A 140 21.31 -22.22 2.76
C LEU A 140 21.67 -23.15 3.91
N LEU A 141 20.80 -24.10 4.22
CA LEU A 141 21.15 -25.25 5.05
C LEU A 141 22.02 -26.19 4.22
N ARG A 142 23.19 -26.53 4.74
CA ARG A 142 24.17 -27.40 4.10
C ARG A 142 23.72 -28.86 4.12
N THR A 143 22.65 -29.19 3.43
CA THR A 143 22.06 -30.55 3.43
C THR A 143 22.45 -31.35 2.17
N THR A 144 23.14 -30.74 1.19
CA THR A 144 23.39 -31.41 -0.08
C THR A 144 24.87 -31.73 -0.24
N ASN A 145 25.16 -33.02 -0.37
CA ASN A 145 26.50 -33.57 -0.65
C ASN A 145 27.01 -33.28 -2.10
N ASN A 146 26.26 -32.50 -2.88
CA ASN A 146 26.59 -32.20 -4.28
C ASN A 146 27.26 -30.81 -4.38
N ILE A 147 28.59 -30.83 -4.49
CA ILE A 147 29.44 -29.63 -4.62
C ILE A 147 28.98 -28.74 -5.80
N PHE A 148 28.52 -29.32 -6.89
CA PHE A 148 28.08 -28.59 -8.06
C PHE A 148 26.79 -27.77 -7.82
N LYS A 149 25.82 -28.36 -7.15
CA LYS A 149 24.60 -27.64 -6.75
C LYS A 149 24.90 -26.51 -5.78
N TRP A 150 25.81 -26.74 -4.86
CA TRP A 150 26.24 -25.76 -3.89
C TRP A 150 26.91 -24.55 -4.57
N THR A 151 27.81 -24.78 -5.54
CA THR A 151 28.48 -23.69 -6.30
C THR A 151 27.50 -22.86 -7.10
N ILE A 152 26.56 -23.50 -7.83
CA ILE A 152 25.54 -22.80 -8.61
C ILE A 152 24.65 -21.95 -7.71
N LEU A 153 24.27 -22.49 -6.56
CA LEU A 153 23.40 -21.82 -5.62
C LEU A 153 24.09 -20.62 -4.94
N HIS A 154 25.39 -20.76 -4.63
CA HIS A 154 26.24 -19.65 -4.14
C HIS A 154 26.40 -18.55 -5.19
N MET A 155 26.62 -18.91 -6.47
CA MET A 155 26.71 -17.95 -7.56
C MET A 155 25.39 -17.20 -7.76
N PHE A 156 24.25 -17.90 -7.65
CA PHE A 156 22.94 -17.29 -7.73
C PHE A 156 22.70 -16.28 -6.58
N LEU A 157 23.06 -16.65 -5.34
CA LEU A 157 22.93 -15.74 -4.20
C LEU A 157 23.83 -14.52 -4.35
N TRP A 158 25.07 -14.71 -4.83
CA TRP A 158 25.99 -13.61 -5.08
C TRP A 158 25.46 -12.63 -6.14
N ILE A 159 24.90 -13.13 -7.25
CA ILE A 159 24.25 -12.29 -8.28
C ILE A 159 23.07 -11.54 -7.68
N ARG A 160 22.24 -12.22 -6.90
CA ARG A 160 21.07 -11.64 -6.27
C ARG A 160 21.46 -10.52 -5.29
N ASP A 161 22.46 -10.74 -4.46
CA ASP A 161 22.93 -9.76 -3.46
C ASP A 161 23.60 -8.55 -4.12
N ASN A 162 24.22 -8.74 -5.30
CA ASN A 162 24.79 -7.65 -6.10
C ASN A 162 23.76 -6.95 -7.02
N THR A 163 22.55 -7.48 -7.15
CA THR A 163 21.50 -6.79 -7.91
C THR A 163 20.92 -5.66 -7.08
N ARG A 164 20.88 -4.45 -7.66
CA ARG A 164 20.34 -3.25 -6.98
C ARG A 164 18.95 -3.53 -6.44
N ALA A 165 18.79 -3.39 -5.13
CA ALA A 165 17.48 -3.47 -4.51
C ALA A 165 16.56 -2.39 -5.12
N LYS A 166 15.35 -2.77 -5.53
CA LYS A 166 14.33 -1.84 -6.06
C LYS A 166 14.07 -0.66 -5.12
N VAL A 167 14.26 -0.87 -3.82
CA VAL A 167 14.14 0.17 -2.78
C VAL A 167 15.14 1.31 -2.99
N ALA A 168 16.36 1.03 -3.44
CA ALA A 168 17.37 2.06 -3.72
C ALA A 168 16.96 2.98 -4.89
N SER A 169 16.10 2.51 -5.80
CA SER A 169 15.56 3.34 -6.90
C SER A 169 14.40 4.22 -6.48
N MET A 170 13.83 4.02 -5.30
CA MET A 170 12.62 4.72 -4.84
C MET A 170 12.89 6.07 -4.18
N LYS A 171 14.15 6.54 -4.11
CA LYS A 171 14.55 7.83 -3.50
C LYS A 171 13.88 8.10 -2.13
N ILE A 172 13.63 7.06 -1.35
CA ILE A 172 13.03 7.18 0.00
C ILE A 172 14.08 7.80 0.94
N PRO A 173 13.73 8.83 1.71
CA PRO A 173 14.63 9.38 2.73
C PRO A 173 15.02 8.30 3.74
N VAL A 174 16.32 8.09 3.95
CA VAL A 174 16.84 7.06 4.85
C VAL A 174 16.35 7.25 6.29
N GLU A 175 16.14 8.49 6.70
CA GLU A 175 15.64 8.86 8.02
C GLU A 175 14.23 8.34 8.33
N LYS A 176 13.42 8.11 7.28
CA LYS A 176 12.04 7.59 7.37
C LYS A 176 11.95 6.12 7.02
N LEU A 177 13.07 5.45 6.75
CA LEU A 177 13.12 4.05 6.31
C LEU A 177 13.44 3.12 7.48
N VAL A 178 12.58 2.13 7.70
CA VAL A 178 12.81 1.03 8.64
C VAL A 178 12.95 -0.27 7.85
N GLU A 179 14.14 -0.89 7.90
CA GLU A 179 14.36 -2.20 7.30
C GLU A 179 14.11 -3.30 8.33
N VAL A 180 13.17 -4.19 8.03
CA VAL A 180 12.89 -5.37 8.85
C VAL A 180 13.50 -6.59 8.18
N GLY A 181 14.61 -7.07 8.75
CA GLY A 181 15.28 -8.30 8.30
C GLY A 181 14.57 -9.54 8.84
N PHE A 182 14.34 -10.52 7.99
CA PHE A 182 13.93 -11.87 8.37
C PHE A 182 14.71 -12.90 7.58
N VAL A 183 15.03 -14.01 8.24
CA VAL A 183 15.82 -15.11 7.65
C VAL A 183 14.89 -16.21 7.26
N LYS A 184 14.97 -16.64 5.99
CA LYS A 184 14.29 -17.84 5.51
C LYS A 184 15.33 -18.90 5.23
N GLU A 185 15.22 -20.02 5.91
CA GLU A 185 16.07 -21.20 5.68
C GLU A 185 15.53 -22.03 4.52
N MET A 186 16.42 -22.40 3.59
CA MET A 186 16.15 -23.32 2.47
C MET A 186 17.01 -24.56 2.55
#